data_75ce69af3d2d569547f3f36c6eeeb09a
#
_entry.id   75ce69af3d2d569547f3f36c6eeeb09a
#
_cell.length_a   1.000
_cell.length_b   1.000
_cell.length_c   1.000
_cell.angle_alpha   90.00
_cell.angle_beta   90.00
_cell.angle_gamma   90.00
#
_symmetry.space_group_name_H-M   'P 1'
#
loop_
_entity.id
_entity.type
_entity.pdbx_description
1 polymer ?
#
loop_
_entity_poly.entity_id
_entity_poly.type
_entity_poly.pdbx_seq_one_letter_code
_entity_poly.pdbx_strand_id
1 'polypeptide(L)'
;LLNCFVEIAPSPRPVQAEEREVKPDEPKFTGFIFKITANIDPNHRSCIAFCKICSGKFVRNAPYLHVRHGKTMRFSSPTQFMAQRKTTVDEAWAGDIIGLPDNGTFKIGDTLTEGEALHFKGLPSFSPEMFKYIENADPMKQKQLAKGIDQLMDEGVAQLFVNQFNGRKIIGTVGQLQFEVIQLSLIHISEP
;
A
#
# COMPACT_ATOMS: atom_id res chain seq x y z
N LEU A 1 0.43 2.20 -34.41
CA LEU A 1 -0.29 2.60 -33.20
C LEU A 1 0.66 2.75 -31.99
N LEU A 2 1.44 1.71 -31.62
CA LEU A 2 2.37 1.76 -30.49
C LEU A 2 3.46 2.83 -30.64
N ASN A 3 4.06 2.96 -31.82
CA ASN A 3 5.06 4.01 -32.08
C ASN A 3 4.48 5.41 -31.90
N CYS A 4 3.30 5.67 -32.43
CA CYS A 4 2.60 6.91 -32.24
C CYS A 4 2.26 7.18 -30.76
N PHE A 5 1.87 6.12 -30.00
CA PHE A 5 1.64 6.26 -28.57
C PHE A 5 2.93 6.66 -27.82
N VAL A 6 4.07 6.06 -28.15
CA VAL A 6 5.38 6.41 -27.53
C VAL A 6 5.77 7.87 -27.81
N GLU A 7 5.45 8.36 -29.01
CA GLU A 7 5.75 9.76 -29.41
C GLU A 7 4.89 10.79 -28.67
N ILE A 8 3.62 10.46 -28.39
CA ILE A 8 2.65 11.39 -27.78
C ILE A 8 2.50 11.23 -26.28
N ALA A 9 2.88 10.07 -25.70
CA ALA A 9 2.76 9.82 -24.27
C ALA A 9 3.74 10.71 -23.48
N PRO A 10 3.26 11.46 -22.47
CA PRO A 10 4.15 12.27 -21.66
C PRO A 10 5.07 11.40 -20.81
N SER A 11 6.29 11.88 -20.55
CA SER A 11 7.19 11.30 -19.56
C SER A 11 6.56 11.34 -18.15
N PRO A 12 7.01 10.47 -17.23
CA PRO A 12 6.57 10.54 -15.84
C PRO A 12 6.75 11.95 -15.28
N ARG A 13 5.76 12.40 -14.51
CA ARG A 13 5.82 13.75 -13.91
C ARG A 13 6.66 13.74 -12.64
N PRO A 14 7.33 14.86 -12.32
CA PRO A 14 7.96 15.05 -11.01
C PRO A 14 6.95 14.82 -9.87
N VAL A 15 7.45 14.29 -8.76
CA VAL A 15 6.63 13.99 -7.58
C VAL A 15 7.12 14.83 -6.40
N GLN A 16 6.17 15.46 -5.70
CA GLN A 16 6.49 16.31 -4.56
C GLN A 16 6.70 15.47 -3.30
N ALA A 17 7.88 15.56 -2.71
CA ALA A 17 8.17 15.15 -1.35
C ALA A 17 8.07 16.34 -0.38
N GLU A 18 8.14 16.08 0.91
CA GLU A 18 8.14 17.16 1.92
C GLU A 18 9.39 18.01 1.83
N GLU A 19 10.52 17.35 1.57
CA GLU A 19 11.85 17.94 1.57
C GLU A 19 12.16 18.64 0.24
N ARG A 20 11.72 18.06 -0.88
CA ARG A 20 11.98 18.59 -2.23
C ARG A 20 11.09 17.98 -3.32
N GLU A 21 11.13 18.53 -4.49
CA GLU A 21 10.59 17.90 -5.69
C GLU A 21 11.57 16.83 -6.20
N VAL A 22 11.05 15.65 -6.51
CA VAL A 22 11.81 14.52 -7.08
C VAL A 22 11.49 14.39 -8.55
N LYS A 23 12.53 14.47 -9.39
CA LYS A 23 12.40 14.36 -10.85
C LYS A 23 12.64 12.91 -11.31
N PRO A 24 11.90 12.43 -12.33
CA PRO A 24 12.02 11.05 -12.81
C PRO A 24 13.38 10.69 -13.42
N ASP A 25 14.12 11.69 -13.90
CA ASP A 25 15.44 11.55 -14.52
C ASP A 25 16.62 11.53 -13.51
N GLU A 26 16.33 11.64 -12.22
CA GLU A 26 17.37 11.53 -11.19
C GLU A 26 17.97 10.10 -11.16
N PRO A 27 19.30 9.98 -10.97
CA PRO A 27 19.98 8.69 -11.05
C PRO A 27 19.67 7.76 -9.84
N LYS A 28 19.36 8.33 -8.69
CA LYS A 28 19.08 7.57 -7.46
C LYS A 28 17.64 7.09 -7.43
N PHE A 29 17.47 5.82 -7.03
CA PHE A 29 16.15 5.25 -6.85
C PHE A 29 15.40 5.92 -5.69
N THR A 30 14.18 6.31 -5.96
CA THR A 30 13.18 6.66 -4.97
C THR A 30 11.82 6.10 -5.37
N GLY A 31 11.04 5.67 -4.38
CA GLY A 31 9.68 5.19 -4.60
C GLY A 31 8.87 5.22 -3.31
N PHE A 32 7.56 5.14 -3.42
CA PHE A 32 6.68 5.10 -2.26
C PHE A 32 5.59 4.04 -2.41
N ILE A 33 5.15 3.53 -1.26
CA ILE A 33 4.06 2.56 -1.18
C ILE A 33 2.73 3.29 -1.22
N PHE A 34 1.95 3.05 -2.26
CA PHE A 34 0.64 3.70 -2.42
C PHE A 34 -0.55 2.76 -2.18
N LYS A 35 -0.32 1.47 -2.20
CA LYS A 35 -1.34 0.44 -1.96
C LYS A 35 -0.73 -0.79 -1.33
N ILE A 36 -1.47 -1.43 -0.43
CA ILE A 36 -1.15 -2.74 0.11
C ILE A 36 -2.35 -3.65 -0.14
N THR A 37 -2.10 -4.85 -0.63
CA THR A 37 -3.13 -5.87 -0.82
C THR A 37 -2.74 -7.10 -0.03
N ALA A 38 -3.58 -7.46 0.93
CA ALA A 38 -3.40 -8.65 1.73
C ALA A 38 -4.08 -9.87 1.06
N ASN A 39 -3.68 -11.07 1.49
CA ASN A 39 -4.34 -12.35 1.15
C ASN A 39 -4.50 -12.64 -0.35
N ILE A 40 -3.47 -12.39 -1.15
CA ILE A 40 -3.46 -12.86 -2.55
C ILE A 40 -3.45 -14.39 -2.60
N ASP A 41 -2.88 -15.03 -1.59
CA ASP A 41 -2.97 -16.48 -1.36
C ASP A 41 -3.62 -16.75 -0.01
N PRO A 42 -4.78 -17.43 0.05
CA PRO A 42 -5.47 -17.74 1.31
C PRO A 42 -4.62 -18.55 2.29
N ASN A 43 -3.66 -19.33 1.79
CA ASN A 43 -2.79 -20.19 2.60
C ASN A 43 -1.57 -19.48 3.17
N HIS A 44 -1.26 -18.28 2.69
CA HIS A 44 -0.08 -17.52 3.09
C HIS A 44 -0.45 -16.13 3.59
N ARG A 45 0.14 -15.72 4.72
CA ARG A 45 -0.01 -14.37 5.31
C ARG A 45 0.86 -13.33 4.58
N SER A 46 1.03 -13.46 3.29
CA SER A 46 1.84 -12.52 2.52
C SER A 46 0.98 -11.41 1.95
N CYS A 47 1.37 -10.18 2.23
CA CYS A 47 0.85 -9.00 1.57
C CYS A 47 1.73 -8.65 0.37
N ILE A 48 1.18 -7.90 -0.55
CA ILE A 48 1.97 -7.23 -1.58
C ILE A 48 1.80 -5.74 -1.39
N ALA A 49 2.93 -5.08 -1.16
CA ALA A 49 3.01 -3.62 -1.13
C ALA A 49 3.34 -3.11 -2.54
N PHE A 50 2.46 -2.31 -3.12
CA PHE A 50 2.65 -1.72 -4.43
C PHE A 50 3.45 -0.42 -4.29
N CYS A 51 4.65 -0.44 -4.86
CA CYS A 51 5.57 0.68 -4.88
C CYS A 51 5.53 1.37 -6.25
N LYS A 52 5.28 2.67 -6.27
CA LYS A 52 5.47 3.52 -7.44
C LYS A 52 6.88 4.07 -7.42
N ILE A 53 7.61 3.86 -8.51
CA ILE A 53 8.96 4.39 -8.67
C ILE A 53 8.86 5.85 -9.13
N CYS A 54 9.50 6.76 -8.39
CA CYS A 54 9.47 8.20 -8.66
C CYS A 54 10.70 8.67 -9.40
N SER A 55 11.87 8.08 -9.12
CA SER A 55 13.13 8.38 -9.78
C SER A 55 14.06 7.18 -9.83
N GLY A 56 15.05 7.26 -10.71
CA GLY A 56 16.11 6.27 -10.84
C GLY A 56 15.64 4.92 -11.31
N LYS A 57 16.39 3.90 -10.92
CA LYS A 57 16.20 2.52 -11.34
C LYS A 57 16.14 1.58 -10.15
N PHE A 58 15.06 0.83 -10.05
CA PHE A 58 14.98 -0.30 -9.13
C PHE A 58 15.75 -1.51 -9.69
N VAL A 59 16.55 -2.15 -8.84
CA VAL A 59 17.28 -3.38 -9.16
C VAL A 59 16.98 -4.43 -8.10
N ARG A 60 16.63 -5.63 -8.53
CA ARG A 60 16.36 -6.76 -7.65
C ARG A 60 17.55 -7.04 -6.72
N ASN A 61 17.29 -7.33 -5.45
CA ASN A 61 18.28 -7.60 -4.41
C ASN A 61 19.24 -6.43 -4.07
N ALA A 62 19.08 -5.25 -4.66
CA ALA A 62 19.81 -4.08 -4.24
C ALA A 62 19.34 -3.60 -2.84
N PRO A 63 20.19 -2.89 -2.09
CA PRO A 63 19.82 -2.36 -0.78
C PRO A 63 19.03 -1.07 -0.92
N TYR A 64 17.85 -1.00 -0.30
CA TYR A 64 17.02 0.19 -0.24
C TYR A 64 16.72 0.57 1.19
N LEU A 65 16.84 1.84 1.52
CA LEU A 65 16.51 2.39 2.82
C LEU A 65 14.98 2.51 2.94
N HIS A 66 14.39 1.83 3.91
CA HIS A 66 13.03 2.08 4.36
C HIS A 66 13.05 3.26 5.33
N VAL A 67 12.62 4.43 4.87
CA VAL A 67 12.81 5.70 5.59
C VAL A 67 12.17 5.69 6.97
N ARG A 68 10.90 5.28 7.09
CA ARG A 68 10.19 5.23 8.37
C ARG A 68 10.88 4.36 9.44
N HIS A 69 11.48 3.25 9.04
CA HIS A 69 12.17 2.35 9.97
C HIS A 69 13.67 2.61 10.10
N GLY A 70 14.25 3.41 9.20
CA GLY A 70 15.70 3.63 9.15
C GLY A 70 16.51 2.36 8.83
N LYS A 71 15.89 1.35 8.24
CA LYS A 71 16.50 0.04 7.96
C LYS A 71 16.67 -0.19 6.47
N THR A 72 17.75 -0.83 6.09
CA THR A 72 17.96 -1.27 4.72
C THR A 72 17.26 -2.59 4.46
N MET A 73 16.52 -2.65 3.38
CA MET A 73 15.79 -3.84 2.93
C MET A 73 16.27 -4.27 1.54
N ARG A 74 16.12 -5.57 1.24
CA ARG A 74 16.41 -6.16 -0.06
C ARG A 74 15.21 -6.99 -0.50
N PHE A 75 14.88 -6.95 -1.78
CA PHE A 75 13.71 -7.64 -2.33
C PHE A 75 14.17 -8.70 -3.32
N SER A 76 13.97 -9.97 -2.95
CA SER A 76 14.35 -11.13 -3.76
C SER A 76 13.35 -11.48 -4.87
N SER A 77 12.08 -11.12 -4.66
CA SER A 77 10.99 -11.50 -5.56
C SER A 77 10.04 -10.33 -5.83
N PRO A 78 10.57 -9.17 -6.31
CA PRO A 78 9.69 -8.09 -6.74
C PRO A 78 8.88 -8.55 -7.94
N THR A 79 7.62 -8.11 -8.02
CA THR A 79 6.69 -8.58 -9.03
C THR A 79 6.07 -7.44 -9.81
N GLN A 80 5.82 -7.68 -11.08
CA GLN A 80 5.01 -6.84 -11.94
C GLN A 80 3.77 -7.59 -12.37
N PHE A 81 2.67 -6.88 -12.47
CA PHE A 81 1.39 -7.46 -12.85
C PHE A 81 1.02 -6.98 -14.26
N MET A 82 0.81 -7.94 -15.16
CA MET A 82 0.18 -7.73 -16.46
C MET A 82 -1.16 -8.49 -16.47
N ALA A 83 -2.24 -7.79 -16.18
CA ALA A 83 -3.55 -8.36 -15.92
C ALA A 83 -3.46 -9.44 -14.81
N GLN A 84 -3.77 -10.69 -15.11
CA GLN A 84 -3.69 -11.80 -14.13
C GLN A 84 -2.30 -12.44 -14.03
N ARG A 85 -1.38 -12.10 -14.91
CA ARG A 85 -0.02 -12.67 -14.91
C ARG A 85 0.87 -11.92 -13.95
N LYS A 86 1.46 -12.65 -13.03
CA LYS A 86 2.48 -12.17 -12.09
C LYS A 86 3.85 -12.62 -12.59
N THR A 87 4.74 -11.68 -12.86
CA THR A 87 6.12 -11.95 -13.30
C THR A 87 7.10 -11.31 -12.33
N THR A 88 8.21 -11.99 -12.07
CA THR A 88 9.31 -11.40 -11.29
C THR A 88 10.04 -10.38 -12.16
N VAL A 89 10.40 -9.26 -11.56
CA VAL A 89 11.06 -8.14 -12.23
C VAL A 89 12.48 -8.00 -11.69
N ASP A 90 13.45 -7.96 -12.59
CA ASP A 90 14.85 -7.73 -12.20
C ASP A 90 15.17 -6.23 -12.14
N GLU A 91 14.56 -5.44 -12.99
CA GLU A 91 14.78 -4.00 -13.11
C GLU A 91 13.46 -3.27 -13.41
N ALA A 92 13.30 -2.07 -12.86
CA ALA A 92 12.17 -1.19 -13.16
C ALA A 92 12.60 0.28 -13.04
N TRP A 93 11.93 1.16 -13.74
CA TRP A 93 12.32 2.59 -13.88
C TRP A 93 11.25 3.53 -13.33
N ALA A 94 11.62 4.81 -13.25
CA ALA A 94 10.69 5.86 -12.86
C ALA A 94 9.41 5.82 -13.70
N GLY A 95 8.26 5.86 -13.03
CA GLY A 95 6.93 5.70 -13.61
C GLY A 95 6.36 4.29 -13.49
N ASP A 96 7.20 3.26 -13.32
CA ASP A 96 6.75 1.88 -13.14
C ASP A 96 6.14 1.65 -11.75
N ILE A 97 5.30 0.62 -11.68
CA ILE A 97 4.73 0.10 -10.45
C ILE A 97 5.21 -1.34 -10.26
N ILE A 98 5.80 -1.60 -9.11
CA ILE A 98 6.26 -2.93 -8.70
C ILE A 98 5.56 -3.39 -7.43
N GLY A 99 5.28 -4.69 -7.34
CA GLY A 99 4.78 -5.33 -6.12
C GLY A 99 5.93 -5.90 -5.30
N LEU A 100 6.06 -5.48 -4.06
CA LEU A 100 7.06 -5.93 -3.11
C LEU A 100 6.39 -6.91 -2.13
N PRO A 101 6.88 -8.17 -2.02
CA PRO A 101 6.39 -9.08 -0.99
C PRO A 101 6.64 -8.49 0.40
N ASP A 102 5.62 -8.52 1.24
CA ASP A 102 5.67 -7.97 2.59
C ASP A 102 4.95 -8.86 3.59
N ASN A 103 5.40 -8.83 4.83
CA ASN A 103 4.82 -9.54 5.97
C ASN A 103 4.12 -8.60 6.97
N GLY A 104 3.63 -7.45 6.50
CA GLY A 104 2.99 -6.43 7.33
C GLY A 104 3.96 -5.39 7.89
N THR A 105 5.12 -5.19 7.26
CA THR A 105 6.10 -4.18 7.64
C THR A 105 5.77 -2.81 7.05
N PHE A 106 5.29 -2.79 5.80
CA PHE A 106 4.95 -1.56 5.10
C PHE A 106 3.62 -0.97 5.54
N LYS A 107 3.57 0.36 5.44
CA LYS A 107 2.33 1.15 5.50
C LYS A 107 2.20 1.98 4.23
N ILE A 108 0.95 2.33 3.90
CA ILE A 108 0.69 3.27 2.81
C ILE A 108 1.38 4.60 3.13
N GLY A 109 2.12 5.13 2.15
CA GLY A 109 2.95 6.33 2.31
C GLY A 109 4.42 6.06 2.66
N ASP A 110 4.79 4.82 3.01
CA ASP A 110 6.19 4.48 3.28
C ASP A 110 7.06 4.71 2.05
N THR A 111 8.24 5.24 2.28
CA THR A 111 9.21 5.58 1.25
C THR A 111 10.40 4.64 1.26
N LEU A 112 10.84 4.26 0.07
CA LEU A 112 12.06 3.50 -0.20
C LEU A 112 13.01 4.35 -1.03
N THR A 113 14.27 4.43 -0.62
CA THR A 113 15.29 5.24 -1.31
C THR A 113 16.67 4.57 -1.31
N GLU A 114 17.60 5.12 -2.07
CA GLU A 114 19.03 4.78 -2.00
C GLU A 114 19.80 5.64 -0.98
N GLY A 115 19.22 5.87 0.21
CA GLY A 115 19.89 6.48 1.36
C GLY A 115 19.46 7.92 1.69
N GLU A 116 18.61 8.54 0.90
CA GLU A 116 18.04 9.86 1.19
C GLU A 116 16.76 9.70 2.03
N ALA A 117 16.60 10.50 3.07
CA ALA A 117 15.37 10.52 3.86
C ALA A 117 14.35 11.44 3.18
N LEU A 118 13.41 10.86 2.45
CA LEU A 118 12.34 11.56 1.75
C LEU A 118 10.98 11.07 2.22
N HIS A 119 10.00 11.99 2.29
CA HIS A 119 8.61 11.69 2.60
C HIS A 119 7.72 12.22 1.48
N PHE A 120 7.18 11.31 0.66
CA PHE A 120 6.33 11.72 -0.45
C PHE A 120 4.98 12.23 0.03
N LYS A 121 4.60 13.43 -0.45
CA LYS A 121 3.26 13.97 -0.33
C LYS A 121 2.39 13.41 -1.44
N GLY A 122 1.16 13.07 -1.14
CA GLY A 122 0.23 12.88 -2.24
C GLY A 122 -0.58 11.62 -2.29
N LEU A 123 -0.65 10.87 -1.20
CA LEU A 123 -1.80 10.00 -1.02
C LEU A 123 -2.88 10.84 -0.33
N PRO A 124 -3.97 11.20 -1.03
CA PRO A 124 -5.04 11.95 -0.40
C PRO A 124 -5.63 11.11 0.73
N SER A 125 -5.42 11.56 1.97
CA SER A 125 -6.12 11.02 3.12
C SER A 125 -7.42 11.80 3.25
N PHE A 126 -8.53 11.18 2.90
CA PHE A 126 -9.84 11.78 3.11
C PHE A 126 -10.27 11.57 4.56
N SER A 127 -10.72 12.64 5.20
CA SER A 127 -11.35 12.54 6.51
C SER A 127 -12.66 11.74 6.38
N PRO A 128 -12.93 10.80 7.29
CA PRO A 128 -14.19 10.08 7.28
C PRO A 128 -15.38 11.03 7.47
N GLU A 129 -16.41 10.82 6.67
CA GLU A 129 -17.67 11.56 6.79
C GLU A 129 -18.77 10.72 7.46
N MET A 130 -18.62 9.40 7.45
CA MET A 130 -19.58 8.46 8.01
C MET A 130 -18.93 7.56 9.05
N PHE A 131 -19.65 7.29 10.15
CA PHE A 131 -19.14 6.50 11.27
C PHE A 131 -20.15 5.42 11.65
N LYS A 132 -19.69 4.19 11.87
CA LYS A 132 -20.51 3.09 12.41
C LYS A 132 -19.77 2.34 13.52
N TYR A 133 -20.51 1.95 14.54
CA TYR A 133 -20.00 1.06 15.56
C TYR A 133 -19.79 -0.34 14.99
N ILE A 134 -18.72 -0.99 15.45
CA ILE A 134 -18.49 -2.42 15.19
C ILE A 134 -18.89 -3.18 16.44
N GLU A 135 -19.82 -4.10 16.29
CA GLU A 135 -20.19 -5.02 17.33
C GLU A 135 -19.92 -6.45 16.85
N ASN A 136 -19.35 -7.25 17.75
CA ASN A 136 -19.13 -8.65 17.46
C ASN A 136 -20.37 -9.45 17.88
N ALA A 137 -21.09 -9.99 16.90
CA ALA A 137 -22.26 -10.82 17.17
C ALA A 137 -21.89 -12.20 17.76
N ASP A 138 -20.67 -12.69 17.50
CA ASP A 138 -20.19 -13.99 17.98
C ASP A 138 -18.89 -13.84 18.81
N PRO A 139 -18.95 -13.99 20.14
CA PRO A 139 -17.78 -13.88 21.01
C PRO A 139 -16.63 -14.82 20.64
N MET A 140 -16.93 -15.98 20.04
CA MET A 140 -15.91 -16.95 19.63
C MET A 140 -15.04 -16.46 18.47
N LYS A 141 -15.56 -15.55 17.63
CA LYS A 141 -14.88 -14.97 16.48
C LYS A 141 -14.17 -13.64 16.76
N GLN A 142 -14.06 -13.23 18.02
CA GLN A 142 -13.46 -11.93 18.39
C GLN A 142 -12.04 -11.72 17.87
N LYS A 143 -11.20 -12.77 17.91
CA LYS A 143 -9.82 -12.70 17.39
C LYS A 143 -9.78 -12.57 15.86
N GLN A 144 -10.70 -13.23 15.17
CA GLN A 144 -10.80 -13.14 13.70
C GLN A 144 -11.26 -11.75 13.28
N LEU A 145 -12.28 -11.21 13.96
CA LEU A 145 -12.78 -9.86 13.72
C LEU A 145 -11.68 -8.79 13.95
N ALA A 146 -10.95 -8.90 15.07
CA ALA A 146 -9.85 -7.98 15.37
C ALA A 146 -8.79 -8.00 14.26
N LYS A 147 -8.37 -9.20 13.84
CA LYS A 147 -7.41 -9.37 12.76
C LYS A 147 -7.91 -8.84 11.41
N GLY A 148 -9.19 -9.07 11.08
CA GLY A 148 -9.80 -8.54 9.87
C GLY A 148 -9.87 -7.02 9.84
N ILE A 149 -10.18 -6.40 10.98
CA ILE A 149 -10.17 -4.96 11.13
C ILE A 149 -8.76 -4.39 10.94
N ASP A 150 -7.75 -4.97 11.61
CA ASP A 150 -6.35 -4.53 11.48
C ASP A 150 -5.89 -4.60 10.02
N GLN A 151 -6.24 -5.67 9.31
CA GLN A 151 -5.93 -5.84 7.90
C GLN A 151 -6.58 -4.76 7.02
N LEU A 152 -7.86 -4.45 7.23
CA LEU A 152 -8.57 -3.39 6.50
C LEU A 152 -7.97 -2.00 6.76
N MET A 153 -7.46 -1.78 7.98
CA MET A 153 -6.75 -0.53 8.31
C MET A 153 -5.42 -0.42 7.58
N ASP A 154 -4.65 -1.52 7.53
CA ASP A 154 -3.38 -1.56 6.79
C ASP A 154 -3.58 -1.36 5.28
N GLU A 155 -4.68 -1.84 4.73
CA GLU A 155 -5.09 -1.60 3.34
C GLU A 155 -5.59 -0.16 3.09
N GLY A 156 -5.78 0.64 4.13
CA GLY A 156 -6.23 2.03 4.02
C GLY A 156 -7.69 2.20 3.56
N VAL A 157 -8.51 1.16 3.68
CA VAL A 157 -9.92 1.18 3.25
C VAL A 157 -10.78 2.03 4.18
N ALA A 158 -10.42 2.12 5.46
CA ALA A 158 -11.17 2.86 6.48
C ALA A 158 -10.25 3.34 7.60
N GLN A 159 -10.79 4.12 8.52
CA GLN A 159 -10.11 4.54 9.74
C GLN A 159 -10.80 3.96 10.97
N LEU A 160 -10.00 3.46 11.92
CA LEU A 160 -10.48 2.90 13.17
C LEU A 160 -10.36 3.93 14.29
N PHE A 161 -11.45 4.15 14.98
CA PHE A 161 -11.53 4.98 16.18
C PHE A 161 -11.97 4.13 17.37
N VAL A 162 -11.52 4.50 18.56
CA VAL A 162 -11.95 3.89 19.81
C VAL A 162 -12.60 4.97 20.66
N ASN A 163 -13.84 4.75 21.04
CA ASN A 163 -14.54 5.65 21.94
C ASN A 163 -13.90 5.55 23.35
N GLN A 164 -13.35 6.66 23.83
CA GLN A 164 -12.64 6.70 25.11
C GLN A 164 -13.50 6.43 26.33
N PHE A 165 -14.83 6.68 26.25
CA PHE A 165 -15.73 6.50 27.39
C PHE A 165 -16.18 5.05 27.57
N ASN A 166 -16.36 4.30 26.50
CA ASN A 166 -16.93 2.95 26.56
C ASN A 166 -16.11 1.87 25.87
N GLY A 167 -14.96 2.22 25.29
CA GLY A 167 -14.05 1.31 24.60
C GLY A 167 -14.60 0.72 23.27
N ARG A 168 -15.78 1.17 22.82
CA ARG A 168 -16.36 0.66 21.57
C ARG A 168 -15.54 1.11 20.36
N LYS A 169 -15.39 0.19 19.40
CA LYS A 169 -14.71 0.46 18.13
C LYS A 169 -15.67 1.10 17.13
N ILE A 170 -15.20 2.10 16.43
CA ILE A 170 -15.95 2.84 15.42
C ILE A 170 -15.12 2.81 14.12
N ILE A 171 -15.73 2.40 13.03
CA ILE A 171 -15.13 2.55 11.69
C ILE A 171 -15.64 3.84 11.07
N GLY A 172 -14.70 4.64 10.57
CA GLY A 172 -14.97 5.83 9.77
C GLY A 172 -14.63 5.58 8.30
N THR A 173 -15.53 5.97 7.40
CA THR A 173 -15.38 5.88 5.95
C THR A 173 -15.82 7.17 5.28
N VAL A 174 -15.41 7.34 4.02
CA VAL A 174 -15.83 8.50 3.21
C VAL A 174 -17.25 8.33 2.67
N GLY A 175 -17.73 7.09 2.49
CA GLY A 175 -19.05 6.85 1.93
C GLY A 175 -19.67 5.51 2.27
N GLN A 176 -20.98 5.40 2.00
CA GLN A 176 -21.79 4.21 2.31
C GLN A 176 -21.26 2.93 1.62
N LEU A 177 -20.83 3.03 0.37
CA LEU A 177 -20.33 1.89 -0.39
C LEU A 177 -19.09 1.24 0.28
N GLN A 178 -18.24 2.04 0.92
CA GLN A 178 -17.10 1.50 1.66
C GLN A 178 -17.54 0.62 2.84
N PHE A 179 -18.62 0.98 3.54
CA PHE A 179 -19.18 0.11 4.59
C PHE A 179 -19.65 -1.23 4.05
N GLU A 180 -20.28 -1.26 2.89
CA GLU A 180 -20.75 -2.50 2.24
C GLU A 180 -19.57 -3.39 1.87
N VAL A 181 -18.51 -2.81 1.29
CA VAL A 181 -17.26 -3.54 0.99
C VAL A 181 -16.61 -4.08 2.27
N ILE A 182 -16.52 -3.28 3.33
CA ILE A 182 -15.96 -3.69 4.62
C ILE A 182 -16.79 -4.83 5.22
N GLN A 183 -18.10 -4.73 5.19
CA GLN A 183 -18.98 -5.77 5.71
C GLN A 183 -18.80 -7.09 4.97
N LEU A 184 -18.74 -7.07 3.64
CA LEU A 184 -18.48 -8.26 2.82
C LEU A 184 -17.09 -8.83 3.12
N SER A 185 -16.06 -8.00 3.22
CA SER A 185 -14.69 -8.43 3.54
C SER A 185 -14.61 -9.09 4.92
N LEU A 186 -15.28 -8.53 5.94
CA LEU A 186 -15.31 -9.09 7.29
C LEU A 186 -16.08 -10.42 7.34
N ILE A 187 -17.13 -10.59 6.54
CA ILE A 187 -17.85 -11.87 6.42
C ILE A 187 -16.91 -12.93 5.84
N HIS A 188 -16.25 -12.64 4.73
CA HIS A 188 -15.30 -13.58 4.09
C HIS A 188 -14.12 -13.96 4.99
N ILE A 189 -13.60 -13.02 5.79
CA ILE A 189 -12.52 -13.29 6.76
C ILE A 189 -13.03 -14.17 7.93
N SER A 190 -14.31 -14.15 8.23
CA SER A 190 -14.93 -14.89 9.34
C SER A 190 -15.52 -16.25 8.95
N GLU A 191 -15.61 -16.56 7.68
CA GLU A 191 -16.02 -17.89 7.20
C GLU A 191 -14.86 -18.89 7.32
N PRO A 192 -15.14 -20.16 7.66
CA PRO A 192 -14.12 -21.20 7.81
C PRO A 192 -13.54 -21.66 6.48
#